data_2abeaa6e24ce8009e6135372f0ff64f4
#
_entry.id   2abeaa6e24ce8009e6135372f0ff64f4
#
_cell.length_a   1.000
_cell.length_b   1.000
_cell.length_c   1.000
_cell.angle_alpha   90.00
_cell.angle_beta   90.00
_cell.angle_gamma   90.00
#
_symmetry.space_group_name_H-M   'P 1'
#
loop_
_entity.id
_entity.type
_entity.pdbx_description
1 polymer ?
#
loop_
_entity_poly.entity_id
_entity_poly.type
_entity_poly.pdbx_seq_one_letter_code
_entity_poly.pdbx_strand_id
1 'polypeptide(L)'
;YLMMASNNYLGLTFDSRVIEGALKGAQQYGTGSGGSRLVSGTFPLFTELEKELANFKNTEKALVFNTGYMANVGTISAIADKNTIIFSDALNHASIIDGCRLSRGTVKAYSHCDVDELKYLLKQVNRNTRKLIVTDGVFSMDGDIAPLDTLYELSRDYNALLMVDDAHATGTIGNGHGTAAYFNLEKE
;
A
#
# COMPACT_ATOMS: atom_id res chain seq x y z
N TYR A 1 29.77 0.25 13.18
CA TYR A 1 28.70 -0.73 13.50
C TYR A 1 28.03 -1.19 12.22
N LEU A 2 27.76 -2.49 12.08
CA LEU A 2 26.96 -3.05 11.01
C LEU A 2 25.47 -3.02 11.43
N MET A 3 24.66 -2.20 10.73
CA MET A 3 23.22 -2.11 11.00
C MET A 3 22.47 -3.21 10.23
N MET A 4 21.92 -4.17 10.96
CA MET A 4 21.18 -5.30 10.39
C MET A 4 19.65 -5.13 10.48
N ALA A 5 19.18 -4.17 11.33
CA ALA A 5 17.76 -3.92 11.55
C ALA A 5 17.36 -2.54 10.99
N SER A 6 17.38 -2.42 9.66
CA SER A 6 17.07 -1.16 8.97
C SER A 6 16.19 -1.41 7.75
N ASN A 7 15.21 -0.53 7.52
CA ASN A 7 14.40 -0.52 6.29
C ASN A 7 15.12 0.16 5.11
N ASN A 8 16.38 0.56 5.28
CA ASN A 8 17.21 1.16 4.22
C ASN A 8 17.75 0.07 3.26
N TYR A 9 16.86 -0.76 2.70
CA TYR A 9 17.19 -1.95 1.91
C TYR A 9 18.13 -1.68 0.74
N LEU A 10 17.98 -0.52 0.09
CA LEU A 10 18.75 -0.13 -1.08
C LEU A 10 19.94 0.78 -0.75
N GLY A 11 20.17 1.10 0.54
CA GLY A 11 21.27 1.97 0.97
C GLY A 11 21.14 3.43 0.52
N LEU A 12 19.96 3.89 0.11
CA LEU A 12 19.74 5.20 -0.51
C LEU A 12 19.88 6.38 0.45
N THR A 13 19.88 6.15 1.75
CA THR A 13 19.96 7.23 2.77
C THR A 13 21.16 8.15 2.58
N PHE A 14 22.28 7.61 2.11
CA PHE A 14 23.53 8.35 1.88
C PHE A 14 23.93 8.44 0.39
N ASP A 15 23.03 8.10 -0.53
CA ASP A 15 23.29 8.23 -1.97
C ASP A 15 23.36 9.72 -2.34
N SER A 16 24.47 10.12 -2.96
CA SER A 16 24.73 11.52 -3.33
C SER A 16 23.66 12.11 -4.23
N ARG A 17 23.08 11.31 -5.15
CA ARG A 17 22.03 11.73 -6.08
C ARG A 17 20.74 12.08 -5.33
N VAL A 18 20.41 11.30 -4.28
CA VAL A 18 19.24 11.56 -3.42
C VAL A 18 19.46 12.82 -2.59
N ILE A 19 20.65 12.97 -2.01
CA ILE A 19 21.03 14.17 -1.24
C ILE A 19 20.98 15.42 -2.11
N GLU A 20 21.56 15.39 -3.31
CA GLU A 20 21.52 16.51 -4.26
C GLU A 20 20.09 16.87 -4.67
N GLY A 21 19.23 15.88 -4.90
CA GLY A 21 17.81 16.09 -5.18
C GLY A 21 17.09 16.80 -4.04
N ALA A 22 17.35 16.38 -2.80
CA ALA A 22 16.78 17.01 -1.60
C ALA A 22 17.26 18.46 -1.43
N LEU A 23 18.54 18.74 -1.66
CA LEU A 23 19.09 20.09 -1.61
C LEU A 23 18.48 21.02 -2.67
N LYS A 24 18.35 20.55 -3.91
CA LYS A 24 17.70 21.29 -5.01
C LYS A 24 16.23 21.58 -4.68
N GLY A 25 15.50 20.57 -4.19
CA GLY A 25 14.11 20.74 -3.76
C GLY A 25 13.96 21.79 -2.65
N ALA A 26 14.80 21.72 -1.63
CA ALA A 26 14.81 22.69 -0.53
C ALA A 26 15.16 24.13 -1.00
N GLN A 27 16.09 24.27 -1.92
CA GLN A 27 16.47 25.57 -2.49
C GLN A 27 15.34 26.19 -3.34
N GLN A 28 14.62 25.37 -4.08
CA GLN A 28 13.58 25.81 -5.00
C GLN A 28 12.24 26.05 -4.33
N TYR A 29 11.85 25.20 -3.40
CA TYR A 29 10.50 25.16 -2.81
C TYR A 29 10.49 25.45 -1.30
N GLY A 30 11.64 25.57 -0.66
CA GLY A 30 11.75 25.70 0.80
C GLY A 30 11.67 24.35 1.50
N THR A 31 11.54 24.38 2.83
CA THR A 31 11.57 23.20 3.68
C THR A 31 10.19 22.64 4.05
N GLY A 32 9.13 23.19 3.48
CA GLY A 32 7.77 22.73 3.73
C GLY A 32 6.74 23.39 2.82
N SER A 33 5.58 22.75 2.68
CA SER A 33 4.53 23.19 1.76
C SER A 33 3.72 24.41 2.24
N GLY A 34 3.81 24.77 3.53
CA GLY A 34 3.07 25.89 4.11
C GLY A 34 1.56 25.74 4.18
N GLY A 35 1.00 24.62 3.70
CA GLY A 35 -0.43 24.35 3.69
C GLY A 35 -0.76 22.92 3.29
N SER A 36 -2.03 22.54 3.45
CA SER A 36 -2.51 21.23 3.00
C SER A 36 -2.52 21.15 1.46
N ARG A 37 -2.38 19.96 0.92
CA ARG A 37 -2.40 19.72 -0.53
C ARG A 37 -3.69 20.20 -1.21
N LEU A 38 -4.81 20.10 -0.52
CA LEU A 38 -6.11 20.52 -1.03
C LEU A 38 -6.23 22.05 -1.21
N VAL A 39 -5.54 22.82 -0.37
CA VAL A 39 -5.67 24.29 -0.35
C VAL A 39 -4.53 24.96 -1.13
N SER A 40 -3.30 24.88 -0.64
CA SER A 40 -2.16 25.62 -1.22
C SER A 40 -0.86 24.82 -1.24
N GLY A 41 -0.82 23.63 -0.65
CA GLY A 41 0.41 22.86 -0.45
C GLY A 41 0.77 21.90 -1.60
N THR A 42 0.09 21.95 -2.75
CA THR A 42 0.45 21.13 -3.91
C THR A 42 1.39 21.90 -4.83
N PHE A 43 2.67 21.54 -4.81
CA PHE A 43 3.68 22.08 -5.71
C PHE A 43 3.80 21.24 -6.99
N PRO A 44 4.38 21.80 -8.08
CA PRO A 44 4.66 21.03 -9.30
C PRO A 44 5.45 19.75 -9.03
N LEU A 45 6.38 19.76 -8.06
CA LEU A 45 7.17 18.61 -7.64
C LEU A 45 6.31 17.40 -7.20
N PHE A 46 5.16 17.65 -6.53
CA PHE A 46 4.23 16.56 -6.18
C PHE A 46 3.63 15.92 -7.44
N THR A 47 3.23 16.72 -8.41
CA THR A 47 2.63 16.23 -9.66
C THR A 47 3.65 15.43 -10.48
N GLU A 48 4.90 15.90 -10.54
CA GLU A 48 5.99 15.18 -11.19
C GLU A 48 6.28 13.85 -10.47
N LEU A 49 6.41 13.87 -9.15
CA LEU A 49 6.65 12.66 -8.35
C LEU A 49 5.52 11.63 -8.53
N GLU A 50 4.26 12.06 -8.45
CA GLU A 50 3.11 11.18 -8.63
C GLU A 50 3.07 10.56 -10.02
N LYS A 51 3.45 11.32 -11.06
CA LYS A 51 3.57 10.79 -12.43
C LYS A 51 4.69 9.74 -12.53
N GLU A 52 5.87 10.03 -11.97
CA GLU A 52 6.99 9.08 -11.99
C GLU A 52 6.68 7.82 -11.17
N LEU A 53 6.01 7.94 -10.03
CA LEU A 53 5.57 6.79 -9.23
C LEU A 53 4.52 5.94 -9.98
N ALA A 54 3.57 6.57 -10.66
CA ALA A 54 2.58 5.88 -11.47
C ALA A 54 3.26 5.11 -12.62
N ASN A 55 4.22 5.74 -13.31
CA ASN A 55 5.01 5.09 -14.34
C ASN A 55 5.83 3.92 -13.78
N PHE A 56 6.50 4.13 -12.65
CA PHE A 56 7.32 3.10 -12.00
C PHE A 56 6.50 1.88 -11.58
N LYS A 57 5.31 2.10 -11.02
CA LYS A 57 4.41 1.02 -10.57
C LYS A 57 3.47 0.51 -11.68
N ASN A 58 3.58 1.05 -12.91
CA ASN A 58 2.71 0.72 -14.05
C ASN A 58 1.22 0.84 -13.70
N THR A 59 0.85 1.93 -13.02
CA THR A 59 -0.53 2.24 -12.59
C THR A 59 -1.03 3.49 -13.28
N GLU A 60 -2.34 3.69 -13.35
CA GLU A 60 -2.93 4.90 -13.97
C GLU A 60 -2.60 6.17 -13.21
N LYS A 61 -2.54 6.12 -11.90
CA LYS A 61 -2.35 7.25 -10.99
C LYS A 61 -1.57 6.84 -9.75
N ALA A 62 -0.91 7.82 -9.16
CA ALA A 62 -0.35 7.73 -7.82
C ALA A 62 -0.78 8.94 -6.99
N LEU A 63 -0.83 8.76 -5.68
CA LEU A 63 -1.09 9.83 -4.71
C LEU A 63 -0.07 9.72 -3.57
N VAL A 64 0.66 10.80 -3.34
CA VAL A 64 1.70 10.85 -2.30
C VAL A 64 1.12 11.27 -0.96
N PHE A 65 1.45 10.52 0.07
CA PHE A 65 1.19 10.81 1.48
C PHE A 65 2.51 11.03 2.22
N ASN A 66 2.48 11.74 3.35
CA ASN A 66 3.68 12.02 4.13
C ASN A 66 4.29 10.77 4.79
N THR A 67 3.49 9.76 5.05
CA THR A 67 3.91 8.48 5.64
C THR A 67 3.07 7.33 5.11
N GLY A 68 3.60 6.09 5.15
CA GLY A 68 2.84 4.88 4.84
C GLY A 68 1.65 4.68 5.79
N TYR A 69 1.81 5.06 7.07
CA TYR A 69 0.70 5.06 8.03
C TYR A 69 -0.48 5.91 7.54
N MET A 70 -0.21 7.15 7.11
CA MET A 70 -1.24 8.05 6.56
C MET A 70 -1.82 7.52 5.25
N ALA A 71 -1.00 6.87 4.41
CA ALA A 71 -1.47 6.26 3.18
C ALA A 71 -2.49 5.15 3.46
N ASN A 72 -2.20 4.22 4.38
CA ASN A 72 -3.11 3.15 4.75
C ASN A 72 -4.39 3.68 5.40
N VAL A 73 -4.27 4.50 6.42
CA VAL A 73 -5.44 5.06 7.13
C VAL A 73 -6.31 5.90 6.19
N GLY A 74 -5.69 6.77 5.39
CA GLY A 74 -6.40 7.65 4.47
C GLY A 74 -7.10 6.87 3.35
N THR A 75 -6.40 5.92 2.73
CA THR A 75 -6.94 5.13 1.63
C THR A 75 -8.08 4.22 2.08
N ILE A 76 -7.86 3.42 3.13
CA ILE A 76 -8.88 2.49 3.61
C ILE A 76 -10.13 3.25 4.06
N SER A 77 -9.97 4.37 4.78
CA SER A 77 -11.11 5.19 5.23
C SER A 77 -11.86 5.86 4.07
N ALA A 78 -11.18 6.12 2.95
CA ALA A 78 -11.81 6.73 1.77
C ALA A 78 -12.57 5.71 0.91
N ILE A 79 -12.07 4.47 0.79
CA ILE A 79 -12.65 3.45 -0.08
C ILE A 79 -13.62 2.52 0.63
N ALA A 80 -13.60 2.43 1.95
CA ALA A 80 -14.50 1.61 2.76
C ALA A 80 -15.38 2.48 3.67
N ASP A 81 -16.63 2.09 3.80
CA ASP A 81 -17.64 2.73 4.65
C ASP A 81 -18.40 1.68 5.49
N LYS A 82 -19.43 2.12 6.23
CA LYS A 82 -20.26 1.23 7.05
C LYS A 82 -20.96 0.09 6.30
N ASN A 83 -21.05 0.16 4.98
CA ASN A 83 -21.66 -0.86 4.13
C ASN A 83 -20.61 -1.79 3.52
N THR A 84 -19.33 -1.56 3.79
CA THR A 84 -18.22 -2.35 3.26
C THR A 84 -17.82 -3.44 4.25
N ILE A 85 -17.60 -4.65 3.75
CA ILE A 85 -16.96 -5.73 4.52
C ILE A 85 -15.50 -5.77 4.12
N ILE A 86 -14.63 -5.65 5.12
CA ILE A 86 -13.17 -5.65 4.95
C ILE A 86 -12.64 -7.00 5.43
N PHE A 87 -11.94 -7.71 4.57
CA PHE A 87 -11.22 -8.94 4.88
C PHE A 87 -9.75 -8.58 5.07
N SER A 88 -9.24 -8.74 6.28
CA SER A 88 -7.89 -8.34 6.67
C SER A 88 -7.09 -9.53 7.14
N ASP A 89 -5.89 -9.72 6.62
CA ASP A 89 -4.95 -10.70 7.17
C ASP A 89 -4.65 -10.39 8.63
N ALA A 90 -4.55 -11.43 9.46
CA ALA A 90 -4.37 -11.29 10.91
C ALA A 90 -3.02 -10.67 11.30
N LEU A 91 -2.01 -10.73 10.43
CA LEU A 91 -0.68 -10.17 10.68
C LEU A 91 -0.44 -8.83 9.95
N ASN A 92 -1.46 -8.24 9.34
CA ASN A 92 -1.34 -6.93 8.71
C ASN A 92 -0.77 -5.87 9.65
N HIS A 93 -0.01 -4.94 9.08
CA HIS A 93 0.56 -3.82 9.79
C HIS A 93 -0.49 -2.99 10.56
N ALA A 94 -0.09 -2.44 11.71
CA ALA A 94 -0.98 -1.68 12.61
C ALA A 94 -1.72 -0.53 11.90
N SER A 95 -1.11 0.13 10.91
CA SER A 95 -1.75 1.19 10.12
C SER A 95 -2.94 0.70 9.28
N ILE A 96 -2.88 -0.55 8.78
CA ILE A 96 -4.00 -1.19 8.08
C ILE A 96 -5.13 -1.46 9.06
N ILE A 97 -4.81 -2.01 10.24
CA ILE A 97 -5.78 -2.27 11.31
C ILE A 97 -6.49 -0.97 11.72
N ASP A 98 -5.75 0.11 11.92
CA ASP A 98 -6.31 1.41 12.29
C ASP A 98 -7.13 2.01 11.14
N GLY A 99 -6.69 1.90 9.91
CA GLY A 99 -7.47 2.29 8.73
C GLY A 99 -8.80 1.54 8.64
N CYS A 100 -8.80 0.23 8.89
CA CYS A 100 -10.01 -0.59 8.95
C CYS A 100 -10.99 -0.10 10.05
N ARG A 101 -10.48 0.18 11.24
CA ARG A 101 -11.29 0.69 12.36
C ARG A 101 -11.91 2.06 12.05
N LEU A 102 -11.13 2.96 11.47
CA LEU A 102 -11.56 4.32 11.15
C LEU A 102 -12.57 4.37 9.99
N SER A 103 -12.53 3.41 9.06
CA SER A 103 -13.45 3.31 7.93
C SER A 103 -14.90 3.05 8.34
N ARG A 104 -15.14 2.56 9.55
CA ARG A 104 -16.44 2.06 10.06
C ARG A 104 -16.99 0.84 9.31
N GLY A 105 -16.21 0.22 8.42
CA GLY A 105 -16.54 -1.02 7.76
C GLY A 105 -16.60 -2.20 8.75
N THR A 106 -17.28 -3.27 8.35
CA THR A 106 -17.27 -4.51 9.13
C THR A 106 -15.99 -5.28 8.81
N VAL A 107 -15.11 -5.44 9.80
CA VAL A 107 -13.84 -6.14 9.62
C VAL A 107 -14.03 -7.63 9.93
N LYS A 108 -13.57 -8.47 9.01
CA LYS A 108 -13.42 -9.92 9.18
C LYS A 108 -11.94 -10.24 9.00
N ALA A 109 -11.26 -10.51 10.11
CA ALA A 109 -9.89 -11.01 10.05
C ALA A 109 -9.89 -12.48 9.63
N TYR A 110 -8.92 -12.89 8.82
CA TYR A 110 -8.63 -14.29 8.49
C TYR A 110 -7.22 -14.64 8.94
N SER A 111 -6.97 -15.91 9.21
CA SER A 111 -5.67 -16.41 9.63
C SER A 111 -4.61 -16.08 8.59
N HIS A 112 -3.41 -15.81 9.05
CA HIS A 112 -2.31 -15.35 8.23
C HIS A 112 -2.09 -16.22 6.99
N CYS A 113 -2.14 -15.62 5.80
CA CYS A 113 -2.01 -16.26 4.49
C CYS A 113 -2.99 -17.42 4.22
N ASP A 114 -4.05 -17.59 5.03
CA ASP A 114 -5.04 -18.65 4.86
C ASP A 114 -6.10 -18.27 3.83
N VAL A 115 -5.81 -18.61 2.56
CA VAL A 115 -6.70 -18.34 1.43
C VAL A 115 -7.98 -19.18 1.47
N ASP A 116 -7.98 -20.32 2.11
CA ASP A 116 -9.15 -21.17 2.24
C ASP A 116 -10.14 -20.59 3.27
N GLU A 117 -9.64 -20.08 4.40
CA GLU A 117 -10.46 -19.33 5.35
C GLU A 117 -11.01 -18.05 4.71
N LEU A 118 -10.18 -17.28 4.00
CA LEU A 118 -10.66 -16.10 3.28
C LEU A 118 -11.77 -16.46 2.30
N LYS A 119 -11.60 -17.50 1.49
CA LYS A 119 -12.61 -17.98 0.56
C LYS A 119 -13.90 -18.39 1.26
N TYR A 120 -13.80 -19.06 2.40
CA TYR A 120 -14.95 -19.42 3.22
C TYR A 120 -15.70 -18.18 3.71
N LEU A 121 -14.98 -17.17 4.21
CA LEU A 121 -15.58 -15.91 4.66
C LEU A 121 -16.23 -15.12 3.53
N LEU A 122 -15.62 -15.08 2.35
CA LEU A 122 -16.15 -14.41 1.17
C LEU A 122 -17.47 -15.03 0.69
N LYS A 123 -17.60 -16.37 0.73
CA LYS A 123 -18.81 -17.11 0.37
C LYS A 123 -20.03 -16.75 1.23
N GLN A 124 -19.79 -16.31 2.47
CA GLN A 124 -20.88 -15.94 3.39
C GLN A 124 -21.45 -14.55 3.13
N VAL A 125 -20.85 -13.78 2.24
CA VAL A 125 -21.23 -12.40 1.96
C VAL A 125 -21.99 -12.30 0.65
N ASN A 126 -23.10 -11.55 0.66
CA ASN A 126 -23.87 -11.31 -0.54
C ASN A 126 -22.99 -10.72 -1.65
N ARG A 127 -23.19 -11.19 -2.89
CA ARG A 127 -22.39 -10.77 -4.05
C ARG A 127 -22.42 -9.25 -4.28
N ASN A 128 -23.53 -8.60 -3.98
CA ASN A 128 -23.72 -7.16 -4.17
C ASN A 128 -23.17 -6.31 -3.04
N THR A 129 -22.74 -6.92 -1.92
CA THR A 129 -22.09 -6.18 -0.83
C THR A 129 -20.71 -5.73 -1.27
N ARG A 130 -20.36 -4.47 -0.99
CA ARG A 130 -19.02 -3.94 -1.23
C ARG A 130 -18.02 -4.67 -0.34
N LYS A 131 -16.93 -5.14 -0.94
CA LYS A 131 -15.89 -5.92 -0.26
C LYS A 131 -14.53 -5.31 -0.55
N LEU A 132 -13.67 -5.34 0.46
CA LEU A 132 -12.27 -4.98 0.38
C LEU A 132 -11.44 -6.11 0.99
N ILE A 133 -10.51 -6.67 0.25
CA ILE A 133 -9.44 -7.54 0.77
C ILE A 133 -8.22 -6.65 0.95
N VAL A 134 -7.59 -6.70 2.12
CA VAL A 134 -6.39 -5.89 2.41
C VAL A 134 -5.32 -6.77 3.05
N THR A 135 -4.08 -6.66 2.56
CA THR A 135 -2.92 -7.43 3.01
C THR A 135 -1.63 -6.64 2.87
N ASP A 136 -0.64 -6.92 3.71
CA ASP A 136 0.75 -6.63 3.38
C ASP A 136 1.19 -7.51 2.20
N GLY A 137 2.05 -7.01 1.33
CA GLY A 137 2.65 -7.79 0.24
C GLY A 137 3.80 -8.66 0.73
N VAL A 138 4.67 -8.07 1.56
CA VAL A 138 5.71 -8.76 2.33
C VAL A 138 5.53 -8.38 3.78
N PHE A 139 5.37 -9.36 4.66
CA PHE A 139 5.15 -9.13 6.09
C PHE A 139 6.47 -8.81 6.80
N SER A 140 6.53 -7.68 7.47
CA SER A 140 7.77 -7.11 8.01
C SER A 140 8.46 -7.95 9.08
N MET A 141 7.70 -8.71 9.86
CA MET A 141 8.23 -9.47 10.99
C MET A 141 8.72 -10.86 10.57
N ASP A 142 7.99 -11.54 9.71
CA ASP A 142 8.24 -12.91 9.30
C ASP A 142 8.96 -13.00 7.95
N GLY A 143 8.83 -11.96 7.11
CA GLY A 143 9.50 -11.85 5.82
C GLY A 143 8.87 -12.69 4.71
N ASP A 144 7.73 -13.30 4.97
CA ASP A 144 6.98 -14.07 4.00
C ASP A 144 6.17 -13.18 3.06
N ILE A 145 5.77 -13.75 1.94
CA ILE A 145 5.08 -13.04 0.84
C ILE A 145 3.63 -13.50 0.83
N ALA A 146 2.71 -12.54 0.80
CA ALA A 146 1.29 -12.84 0.62
C ALA A 146 1.05 -13.62 -0.68
N PRO A 147 0.16 -14.61 -0.72
CA PRO A 147 -0.18 -15.38 -1.93
C PRO A 147 -1.05 -14.52 -2.86
N LEU A 148 -0.44 -13.46 -3.44
CA LEU A 148 -1.15 -12.40 -4.13
C LEU A 148 -1.87 -12.86 -5.39
N ASP A 149 -1.34 -13.85 -6.10
CA ASP A 149 -1.99 -14.51 -7.23
C ASP A 149 -3.37 -15.06 -6.87
N THR A 150 -3.42 -15.85 -5.79
CA THR A 150 -4.67 -16.42 -5.28
C THR A 150 -5.61 -15.35 -4.71
N LEU A 151 -5.06 -14.36 -3.99
CA LEU A 151 -5.85 -13.23 -3.48
C LEU A 151 -6.47 -12.41 -4.62
N TYR A 152 -5.74 -12.22 -5.71
CA TYR A 152 -6.24 -11.56 -6.91
C TYR A 152 -7.39 -12.35 -7.56
N GLU A 153 -7.22 -13.66 -7.75
CA GLU A 153 -8.30 -14.53 -8.28
C GLU A 153 -9.55 -14.44 -7.39
N LEU A 154 -9.40 -14.56 -6.07
CA LEU A 154 -10.52 -14.42 -5.14
C LEU A 154 -11.16 -13.03 -5.22
N SER A 155 -10.39 -11.97 -5.38
CA SER A 155 -10.93 -10.62 -5.52
C SER A 155 -11.84 -10.50 -6.75
N ARG A 156 -11.45 -11.11 -7.87
CA ARG A 156 -12.23 -11.14 -9.12
C ARG A 156 -13.49 -11.99 -8.98
N ASP A 157 -13.35 -13.21 -8.46
CA ASP A 157 -14.45 -14.16 -8.32
C ASP A 157 -15.58 -13.62 -7.42
N TYR A 158 -15.21 -12.91 -6.37
CA TYR A 158 -16.17 -12.39 -5.38
C TYR A 158 -16.49 -10.89 -5.53
N ASN A 159 -16.02 -10.24 -6.60
CA ASN A 159 -16.20 -8.80 -6.84
C ASN A 159 -15.77 -7.97 -5.63
N ALA A 160 -14.54 -8.16 -5.19
CA ALA A 160 -13.91 -7.43 -4.11
C ALA A 160 -12.79 -6.53 -4.65
N LEU A 161 -12.57 -5.38 -4.01
CA LEU A 161 -11.35 -4.61 -4.21
C LEU A 161 -10.20 -5.34 -3.50
N LEU A 162 -9.02 -5.31 -4.08
CA LEU A 162 -7.79 -5.80 -3.45
C LEU A 162 -6.85 -4.62 -3.20
N MET A 163 -6.42 -4.44 -1.96
CA MET A 163 -5.42 -3.46 -1.55
C MET A 163 -4.21 -4.18 -0.96
N VAL A 164 -3.03 -3.83 -1.44
CA VAL A 164 -1.76 -4.42 -1.02
C VAL A 164 -0.84 -3.34 -0.49
N ASP A 165 -0.33 -3.51 0.72
CA ASP A 165 0.75 -2.68 1.27
C ASP A 165 2.09 -3.27 0.84
N ASP A 166 2.78 -2.56 -0.03
CA ASP A 166 4.03 -2.99 -0.66
C ASP A 166 5.27 -2.35 -0.02
N ALA A 167 5.16 -1.85 1.21
CA ALA A 167 6.23 -1.11 1.90
C ALA A 167 7.55 -1.90 1.99
N HIS A 168 7.49 -3.21 2.15
CA HIS A 168 8.65 -4.09 2.25
C HIS A 168 8.99 -4.81 0.92
N ALA A 169 8.16 -4.67 -0.10
CA ALA A 169 8.32 -5.33 -1.39
C ALA A 169 8.89 -4.41 -2.48
N THR A 170 8.44 -3.15 -2.51
CA THR A 170 8.92 -2.15 -3.48
C THR A 170 10.42 -1.90 -3.30
N GLY A 171 11.17 -2.02 -4.39
CA GLY A 171 12.63 -1.93 -4.41
C GLY A 171 13.34 -3.25 -4.09
N THR A 172 12.64 -4.31 -3.65
CA THR A 172 13.27 -5.56 -3.16
C THR A 172 12.92 -6.79 -4.00
N ILE A 173 11.66 -7.04 -4.27
CA ILE A 173 11.20 -8.18 -5.07
C ILE A 173 10.51 -7.74 -6.36
N GLY A 174 10.19 -8.68 -7.25
CA GLY A 174 9.52 -8.38 -8.52
C GLY A 174 10.33 -7.43 -9.40
N ASN A 175 11.64 -7.68 -9.54
CA ASN A 175 12.59 -6.79 -10.21
C ASN A 175 12.59 -5.35 -9.67
N GLY A 176 12.24 -5.17 -8.39
CA GLY A 176 12.13 -3.88 -7.71
C GLY A 176 10.74 -3.24 -7.80
N HIS A 177 9.80 -3.80 -8.55
CA HIS A 177 8.45 -3.23 -8.69
C HIS A 177 7.47 -3.70 -7.61
N GLY A 178 7.83 -4.70 -6.80
CA GLY A 178 7.07 -5.16 -5.65
C GLY A 178 6.29 -6.45 -5.88
N THR A 179 5.31 -6.71 -5.02
CA THR A 179 4.60 -7.99 -4.94
C THR A 179 3.75 -8.28 -6.19
N ALA A 180 3.07 -7.29 -6.76
CA ALA A 180 2.28 -7.49 -7.98
C ALA A 180 3.17 -7.94 -9.14
N ALA A 181 4.34 -7.31 -9.32
CA ALA A 181 5.31 -7.69 -10.34
C ALA A 181 5.91 -9.09 -10.09
N TYR A 182 6.13 -9.44 -8.82
CA TYR A 182 6.63 -10.76 -8.44
C TYR A 182 5.71 -11.89 -8.93
N PHE A 183 4.40 -11.67 -8.90
CA PHE A 183 3.38 -12.61 -9.40
C PHE A 183 2.92 -12.34 -10.85
N ASN A 184 3.58 -11.42 -11.59
CA ASN A 184 3.22 -11.03 -12.96
C ASN A 184 1.80 -10.44 -13.11
N LEU A 185 1.33 -9.72 -12.10
CA LEU A 185 0.00 -9.08 -12.06
C LEU A 185 0.02 -7.58 -12.39
N GLU A 186 1.13 -7.02 -12.87
CA GLU A 186 1.30 -5.58 -13.14
C GLU A 186 0.35 -4.99 -14.21
N LYS A 187 -0.31 -5.83 -14.99
CA LYS A 187 -1.17 -5.41 -16.10
C LYS A 187 -2.65 -5.62 -15.82
N GLU A 188 -2.96 -6.06 -14.62
CA GLU A 188 -4.29 -6.42 -14.19
C GLU A 188 -4.87 -5.39 -13.21
#